data_00c885972bb847c46dd1af1419fb825b
#
_entry.id   00c885972bb847c46dd1af1419fb825b
#
_cell.length_a   1.000
_cell.length_b   1.000
_cell.length_c   1.000
_cell.angle_alpha   90.00
_cell.angle_beta   90.00
_cell.angle_gamma   90.00
#
_symmetry.space_group_name_H-M   'P 1'
#
loop_
_entity.id
_entity.type
_entity.pdbx_description
1 polymer ?
#
loop_
_entity_poly.entity_id
_entity_poly.type
_entity_poly.pdbx_seq_one_letter_code
_entity_poly.pdbx_strand_id
1 'polypeptide(L)'
;MKTRRWCALAAFLTLGLVGCAGVPVERYRAEQPVLDLARYFNGTIDGWGMFQDRSGEVIKRFTVVIEASWQGNVGTLDEHFTWADGTTSRRVWTITADGEGRYRGRADDVIGEASGEAAGNALHWRYV
;
A
#
# COMPACT_ATOMS: atom_id res chain seq x y z
N MET A 1 69.41 -14.48 4.67
CA MET A 1 68.30 -13.74 5.30
C MET A 1 67.12 -13.72 4.35
N LYS A 2 66.09 -14.52 4.59
CA LYS A 2 64.90 -14.57 3.75
C LYS A 2 63.75 -13.95 4.52
N THR A 3 63.36 -12.75 4.14
CA THR A 3 62.19 -12.04 4.67
C THR A 3 60.93 -12.58 4.01
N ARG A 4 60.11 -13.34 4.76
CA ARG A 4 58.78 -13.80 4.33
C ARG A 4 57.77 -12.66 4.50
N ARG A 5 57.31 -12.11 3.38
CA ARG A 5 56.21 -11.15 3.33
C ARG A 5 54.87 -11.92 3.49
N TRP A 6 54.20 -11.70 4.59
CA TRP A 6 52.85 -12.18 4.82
C TRP A 6 51.88 -11.20 4.18
N CYS A 7 51.23 -11.59 3.09
CA CYS A 7 50.08 -10.89 2.55
C CYS A 7 48.87 -11.34 3.34
N ALA A 8 48.36 -10.45 4.22
CA ALA A 8 47.05 -10.63 4.86
C ALA A 8 45.97 -10.25 3.84
N LEU A 9 45.27 -11.23 3.30
CA LEU A 9 44.03 -11.01 2.57
C LEU A 9 42.92 -10.66 3.60
N ALA A 10 42.54 -9.38 3.67
CA ALA A 10 41.32 -8.95 4.36
C ALA A 10 40.15 -9.25 3.44
N ALA A 11 39.44 -10.35 3.72
CA ALA A 11 38.13 -10.64 3.10
C ALA A 11 37.08 -9.70 3.72
N PHE A 12 36.70 -8.66 3.00
CA PHE A 12 35.56 -7.83 3.33
C PHE A 12 34.29 -8.65 3.09
N LEU A 13 33.71 -9.17 4.17
CA LEU A 13 32.39 -9.80 4.17
C LEU A 13 31.35 -8.67 4.15
N THR A 14 30.91 -8.24 2.97
CA THR A 14 29.75 -7.36 2.82
C THR A 14 28.50 -8.17 3.13
N LEU A 15 28.05 -8.13 4.39
CA LEU A 15 26.68 -8.55 4.74
C LEU A 15 25.74 -7.59 4.02
N GLY A 16 25.16 -8.02 2.91
CA GLY A 16 24.04 -7.36 2.29
C GLY A 16 22.87 -7.36 3.28
N LEU A 17 22.51 -6.18 3.79
CA LEU A 17 21.25 -5.96 4.47
C LEU A 17 20.12 -6.20 3.44
N VAL A 18 19.63 -7.44 3.38
CA VAL A 18 18.36 -7.73 2.70
C VAL A 18 17.28 -7.15 3.60
N GLY A 19 16.98 -5.86 3.42
CA GLY A 19 15.82 -5.24 4.02
C GLY A 19 14.58 -6.01 3.56
N CYS A 20 13.63 -6.28 4.47
CA CYS A 20 12.31 -6.81 4.14
C CYS A 20 11.55 -5.76 3.32
N ALA A 21 11.89 -5.59 2.06
CA ALA A 21 11.07 -4.87 1.10
C ALA A 21 9.89 -5.80 0.77
N GLY A 22 8.66 -5.35 1.04
CA GLY A 22 7.47 -6.09 0.63
C GLY A 22 7.47 -6.34 -0.88
N VAL A 23 6.57 -7.21 -1.35
CA VAL A 23 6.44 -7.52 -2.77
C VAL A 23 6.10 -6.24 -3.54
N PRO A 24 6.89 -5.82 -4.56
CA PRO A 24 6.59 -4.63 -5.34
C PRO A 24 5.31 -4.84 -6.16
N VAL A 25 4.52 -3.78 -6.34
CA VAL A 25 3.22 -3.85 -7.04
C VAL A 25 3.37 -4.31 -8.50
N GLU A 26 4.49 -4.02 -9.13
CA GLU A 26 4.83 -4.44 -10.50
C GLU A 26 4.79 -5.95 -10.69
N ARG A 27 4.95 -6.72 -9.62
CA ARG A 27 4.82 -8.19 -9.65
C ARG A 27 3.47 -8.63 -10.21
N TYR A 28 2.44 -7.82 -10.03
CA TYR A 28 1.06 -8.11 -10.42
C TYR A 28 0.68 -7.51 -11.77
N ARG A 29 1.61 -6.92 -12.52
CA ARG A 29 1.34 -6.20 -13.78
C ARG A 29 0.60 -7.03 -14.82
N ALA A 30 0.82 -8.33 -14.86
CA ALA A 30 0.14 -9.25 -15.80
C ALA A 30 -1.22 -9.74 -15.32
N GLU A 31 -1.58 -9.46 -14.06
CA GLU A 31 -2.83 -9.96 -13.47
C GLU A 31 -4.04 -9.16 -13.96
N GLN A 32 -5.17 -9.88 -14.08
CA GLN A 32 -6.43 -9.35 -14.61
C GLN A 32 -7.57 -9.50 -13.58
N PRO A 33 -8.61 -8.66 -13.65
CA PRO A 33 -8.75 -7.47 -14.51
C PRO A 33 -7.81 -6.35 -14.09
N VAL A 34 -7.43 -5.49 -15.03
CA VAL A 34 -6.61 -4.30 -14.70
C VAL A 34 -7.41 -3.36 -13.80
N LEU A 35 -6.83 -2.99 -12.66
CA LEU A 35 -7.46 -2.10 -11.71
C LEU A 35 -7.37 -0.63 -12.17
N ASP A 36 -8.53 -0.03 -12.36
CA ASP A 36 -8.73 1.40 -12.54
C ASP A 36 -9.58 1.88 -11.35
N LEU A 37 -9.04 2.78 -10.52
CA LEU A 37 -9.72 3.20 -9.31
C LEU A 37 -11.06 3.89 -9.61
N ALA A 38 -11.12 4.72 -10.65
CA ALA A 38 -12.34 5.45 -11.00
C ALA A 38 -13.45 4.52 -11.51
N ARG A 39 -13.10 3.38 -12.09
CA ARG A 39 -14.08 2.36 -12.50
C ARG A 39 -14.48 1.46 -11.34
N TYR A 40 -13.51 1.04 -10.54
CA TYR A 40 -13.75 0.12 -9.43
C TYR A 40 -14.45 0.79 -8.26
N PHE A 41 -13.95 1.94 -7.80
CA PHE A 41 -14.53 2.72 -6.72
C PHE A 41 -15.54 3.73 -7.27
N ASN A 42 -16.67 3.23 -7.73
CA ASN A 42 -17.78 4.04 -8.24
C ASN A 42 -19.11 3.46 -7.76
N GLY A 43 -19.85 4.24 -7.00
CA GLY A 43 -21.05 3.79 -6.29
C GLY A 43 -20.73 3.20 -4.92
N THR A 44 -21.53 2.24 -4.46
CA THR A 44 -21.38 1.60 -3.15
C THR A 44 -20.63 0.29 -3.27
N ILE A 45 -19.57 0.15 -2.47
CA ILE A 45 -18.69 -1.03 -2.46
C ILE A 45 -18.62 -1.58 -1.05
N ASP A 46 -18.78 -2.89 -0.90
CA ASP A 46 -18.52 -3.61 0.34
C ASP A 46 -17.10 -4.18 0.35
N GLY A 47 -16.41 -4.05 1.47
CA GLY A 47 -15.07 -4.56 1.66
C GLY A 47 -14.87 -5.26 2.99
N TRP A 48 -13.90 -6.15 3.03
CA TRP A 48 -13.44 -6.84 4.23
C TRP A 48 -11.94 -6.69 4.31
N GLY A 49 -11.45 -6.41 5.50
CA GLY A 49 -10.02 -6.19 5.67
C GLY A 49 -9.51 -6.57 7.05
N MET A 50 -8.21 -6.53 7.16
CA MET A 50 -7.50 -6.78 8.40
C MET A 50 -6.26 -5.91 8.49
N PHE A 51 -5.86 -5.60 9.72
CA PHE A 51 -4.55 -5.06 10.01
C PHE A 51 -3.64 -6.17 10.51
N GLN A 52 -2.43 -6.18 9.99
CA GLN A 52 -1.36 -7.08 10.43
C GLN A 52 -0.20 -6.23 10.96
N ASP A 53 0.48 -6.74 11.97
CA ASP A 53 1.74 -6.16 12.41
C ASP A 53 2.89 -6.57 11.46
N ARG A 54 4.12 -6.15 11.81
CA ARG A 54 5.30 -6.45 11.01
C ARG A 54 5.67 -7.94 10.98
N SER A 55 5.17 -8.73 11.94
CA SER A 55 5.36 -10.18 11.96
C SER A 55 4.34 -10.93 11.10
N GLY A 56 3.29 -10.23 10.62
CA GLY A 56 2.18 -10.79 9.88
C GLY A 56 1.03 -11.25 10.77
N GLU A 57 1.08 -11.01 12.08
CA GLU A 57 -0.02 -11.31 12.99
C GLU A 57 -1.21 -10.37 12.76
N VAL A 58 -2.42 -10.94 12.66
CA VAL A 58 -3.65 -10.16 12.50
C VAL A 58 -4.04 -9.55 13.83
N ILE A 59 -3.94 -8.23 13.93
CA ILE A 59 -4.24 -7.47 15.15
C ILE A 59 -5.67 -6.89 15.17
N LYS A 60 -6.28 -6.68 14.00
CA LYS A 60 -7.63 -6.12 13.89
C LYS A 60 -8.30 -6.53 12.58
N ARG A 61 -9.62 -6.77 12.61
CA ARG A 61 -10.44 -7.04 11.42
C ARG A 61 -11.58 -6.05 11.32
N PHE A 62 -12.05 -5.81 10.10
CA PHE A 62 -13.17 -4.91 9.83
C PHE A 62 -13.94 -5.32 8.58
N THR A 63 -15.18 -4.84 8.51
CA THR A 63 -15.91 -4.65 7.26
C THR A 63 -15.99 -3.16 6.97
N VAL A 64 -16.14 -2.78 5.71
CA VAL A 64 -16.27 -1.40 5.30
C VAL A 64 -17.29 -1.27 4.18
N VAL A 65 -18.15 -0.26 4.29
CA VAL A 65 -18.98 0.20 3.17
C VAL A 65 -18.36 1.49 2.66
N ILE A 66 -18.09 1.54 1.37
CA ILE A 66 -17.45 2.68 0.71
C ILE A 66 -18.46 3.29 -0.25
N GLU A 67 -18.80 4.56 -0.06
CA GLU A 67 -19.55 5.34 -1.03
C GLU A 67 -18.56 6.18 -1.83
N ALA A 68 -18.45 5.88 -3.12
CA ALA A 68 -17.43 6.44 -3.98
C ALA A 68 -18.01 7.16 -5.20
N SER A 69 -17.41 8.29 -5.55
CA SER A 69 -17.76 9.08 -6.73
C SER A 69 -16.53 9.80 -7.28
N TRP A 70 -16.53 10.06 -8.59
CA TRP A 70 -15.44 10.73 -9.28
C TRP A 70 -15.93 11.90 -10.11
N GLN A 71 -15.11 12.97 -10.14
CA GLN A 71 -15.27 14.12 -11.02
C GLN A 71 -13.92 14.35 -11.72
N GLY A 72 -13.84 14.03 -13.01
CA GLY A 72 -12.58 14.03 -13.73
C GLY A 72 -11.57 13.05 -13.10
N ASN A 73 -10.40 13.55 -12.71
CA ASN A 73 -9.34 12.77 -12.08
C ASN A 73 -9.37 12.80 -10.54
N VAL A 74 -10.43 13.37 -9.93
CA VAL A 74 -10.57 13.47 -8.48
C VAL A 74 -11.72 12.61 -8.01
N GLY A 75 -11.42 11.66 -7.12
CA GLY A 75 -12.37 10.76 -6.47
C GLY A 75 -12.57 11.10 -5.00
N THR A 76 -13.79 10.88 -4.52
CA THR A 76 -14.13 10.91 -3.09
C THR A 76 -14.58 9.51 -2.70
N LEU A 77 -13.93 8.93 -1.67
CA LEU A 77 -14.29 7.64 -1.09
C LEU A 77 -14.67 7.88 0.36
N ASP A 78 -15.94 7.71 0.67
CA ASP A 78 -16.48 7.81 2.03
C ASP A 78 -16.59 6.42 2.63
N GLU A 79 -15.67 6.11 3.55
CA GLU A 79 -15.49 4.78 4.13
C GLU A 79 -16.15 4.69 5.50
N HIS A 80 -17.11 3.78 5.66
CA HIS A 80 -17.79 3.48 6.90
C HIS A 80 -17.34 2.11 7.42
N PHE A 81 -16.49 2.11 8.43
CA PHE A 81 -15.92 0.90 9.03
C PHE A 81 -16.79 0.36 10.15
N THR A 82 -16.91 -0.97 10.20
CA THR A 82 -17.37 -1.73 11.37
C THR A 82 -16.25 -2.68 11.80
N TRP A 83 -15.73 -2.45 13.00
CA TRP A 83 -14.64 -3.24 13.56
C TRP A 83 -15.15 -4.54 14.19
N ALA A 84 -14.29 -5.54 14.35
CA ALA A 84 -14.66 -6.84 14.91
C ALA A 84 -15.17 -6.77 16.35
N ASP A 85 -14.84 -5.70 17.10
CA ASP A 85 -15.35 -5.43 18.44
C ASP A 85 -16.73 -4.73 18.45
N GLY A 86 -17.32 -4.48 17.28
CA GLY A 86 -18.60 -3.81 17.10
C GLY A 86 -18.52 -2.28 17.07
N THR A 87 -17.36 -1.68 17.29
CA THR A 87 -17.17 -0.22 17.17
C THR A 87 -17.17 0.20 15.70
N THR A 88 -17.46 1.48 15.44
CA THR A 88 -17.50 2.04 14.09
C THR A 88 -16.57 3.23 13.97
N SER A 89 -16.12 3.50 12.76
CA SER A 89 -15.36 4.72 12.41
C SER A 89 -15.64 5.10 10.96
N ARG A 90 -15.27 6.33 10.60
CA ARG A 90 -15.45 6.87 9.26
C ARG A 90 -14.17 7.54 8.80
N ARG A 91 -13.83 7.39 7.53
CA ARG A 91 -12.75 8.13 6.85
C ARG A 91 -13.22 8.54 5.48
N VAL A 92 -12.89 9.76 5.08
CA VAL A 92 -13.17 10.25 3.74
C VAL A 92 -11.85 10.54 3.04
N TRP A 93 -11.59 9.82 1.95
CA TRP A 93 -10.46 10.07 1.06
C TRP A 93 -10.86 11.03 -0.06
N THR A 94 -9.98 11.98 -0.34
CA THR A 94 -9.93 12.66 -1.63
C THR A 94 -8.73 12.11 -2.39
N ILE A 95 -8.98 11.43 -3.50
CA ILE A 95 -7.94 10.75 -4.31
C ILE A 95 -7.79 11.47 -5.64
N THR A 96 -6.56 11.77 -6.02
CA THR A 96 -6.23 12.35 -7.33
C THR A 96 -5.48 11.32 -8.17
N ALA A 97 -5.98 11.05 -9.37
CA ALA A 97 -5.28 10.21 -10.35
C ALA A 97 -4.24 11.06 -11.09
N ASP A 98 -2.97 10.66 -11.03
CA ASP A 98 -1.85 11.36 -11.67
C ASP A 98 -1.43 10.71 -13.01
N GLY A 99 -2.20 9.72 -13.50
CA GLY A 99 -1.89 8.95 -14.70
C GLY A 99 -0.92 7.79 -14.44
N GLU A 100 -0.84 6.88 -15.40
CA GLU A 100 0.07 5.72 -15.37
C GLU A 100 -0.04 4.84 -14.10
N GLY A 101 -1.25 4.68 -13.55
CA GLY A 101 -1.49 3.89 -12.34
C GLY A 101 -0.98 4.55 -11.06
N ARG A 102 -0.68 5.84 -11.07
CA ARG A 102 -0.27 6.60 -9.88
C ARG A 102 -1.42 7.43 -9.33
N TYR A 103 -1.47 7.48 -8.00
CA TYR A 103 -2.51 8.17 -7.25
C TYR A 103 -1.93 8.87 -6.05
N ARG A 104 -2.56 9.98 -5.67
CA ARG A 104 -2.33 10.68 -4.39
C ARG A 104 -3.63 10.76 -3.62
N GLY A 105 -3.56 10.78 -2.30
CA GLY A 105 -4.76 10.88 -1.47
C GLY A 105 -4.55 11.69 -0.22
N ARG A 106 -5.66 12.27 0.26
CA ARG A 106 -5.73 12.98 1.54
C ARG A 106 -6.95 12.54 2.32
N ALA A 107 -6.78 12.43 3.63
CA ALA A 107 -7.85 12.22 4.60
C ALA A 107 -7.51 12.98 5.90
N ASP A 108 -8.52 13.35 6.69
CA ASP A 108 -8.34 14.21 7.86
C ASP A 108 -7.47 13.57 8.95
N ASP A 109 -7.46 12.25 9.04
CA ASP A 109 -6.69 11.48 10.02
C ASP A 109 -5.34 10.97 9.47
N VAL A 110 -4.92 11.43 8.29
CA VAL A 110 -3.68 11.04 7.62
C VAL A 110 -2.70 12.21 7.60
N ILE A 111 -1.46 11.95 8.01
CA ILE A 111 -0.40 12.95 8.01
C ILE A 111 0.13 13.14 6.58
N GLY A 112 0.03 14.37 6.07
CA GLY A 112 0.51 14.71 4.74
C GLY A 112 -0.35 14.11 3.64
N GLU A 113 0.30 13.48 2.66
CA GLU A 113 -0.36 12.93 1.48
C GLU A 113 -0.02 11.45 1.34
N ALA A 114 -1.05 10.63 1.11
CA ALA A 114 -0.88 9.24 0.75
C ALA A 114 -0.44 9.10 -0.70
N SER A 115 0.28 8.03 -1.00
CA SER A 115 0.69 7.66 -2.36
C SER A 115 0.18 6.27 -2.74
N GLY A 116 -0.27 6.13 -3.98
CA GLY A 116 -0.77 4.88 -4.53
C GLY A 116 -0.11 4.53 -5.86
N GLU A 117 0.16 3.25 -6.04
CA GLU A 117 0.65 2.67 -7.28
C GLU A 117 -0.16 1.42 -7.62
N ALA A 118 -0.78 1.40 -8.80
CA ALA A 118 -1.53 0.26 -9.30
C ALA A 118 -0.76 -0.44 -10.43
N ALA A 119 -0.75 -1.77 -10.40
CA ALA A 119 -0.24 -2.59 -11.49
C ALA A 119 -1.06 -3.89 -11.57
N GLY A 120 -1.51 -4.25 -12.76
CA GLY A 120 -2.46 -5.35 -12.92
C GLY A 120 -3.71 -5.13 -12.08
N ASN A 121 -4.08 -6.10 -11.27
CA ASN A 121 -5.26 -6.05 -10.38
C ASN A 121 -4.94 -5.62 -8.94
N ALA A 122 -3.73 -5.12 -8.67
CA ALA A 122 -3.25 -4.76 -7.34
C ALA A 122 -3.02 -3.25 -7.19
N LEU A 123 -3.20 -2.77 -5.97
CA LEU A 123 -2.88 -1.41 -5.54
C LEU A 123 -2.02 -1.47 -4.28
N HIS A 124 -0.90 -0.78 -4.30
CA HIS A 124 -0.18 -0.42 -3.08
C HIS A 124 -0.56 1.00 -2.66
N TRP A 125 -1.11 1.14 -1.46
CA TRP A 125 -1.51 2.41 -0.89
C TRP A 125 -0.71 2.65 0.40
N ARG A 126 0.02 3.76 0.48
CA ARG A 126 0.92 4.08 1.59
C ARG A 126 0.56 5.43 2.20
N TYR A 127 0.45 5.46 3.53
CA TYR A 127 0.20 6.68 4.30
C TYR A 127 0.68 6.52 5.75
N VAL A 128 0.75 7.64 6.48
CA VAL A 128 1.12 7.71 7.90
C VAL A 128 0.04 8.39 8.71
#